data_220a90525623264a8a012caf257d40dd
#
_entry.id   220a90525623264a8a012caf257d40dd
#
_cell.length_a   1.000
_cell.length_b   1.000
_cell.length_c   1.000
_cell.angle_alpha   90.00
_cell.angle_beta   90.00
_cell.angle_gamma   90.00
#
_symmetry.space_group_name_H-M   'P 1'
#
loop_
_entity.id
_entity.type
_entity.pdbx_description
1 polymer ?
#
loop_
_entity_poly.entity_id
_entity_poly.type
_entity_poly.pdbx_seq_one_letter_code
_entity_poly.pdbx_strand_id
1 'polypeptide(L)'
;MLSYKEYDNAQAVEIVLSGRVSTEEFDKVARKLETFIERHGEIRVLEVIKDFEGMDAGAFWHDVKFSLRHVQDFSRIAIVTNPDVHHLWSSLVAPFMRCDVEHFSPGEMEAARDWLMWPEGAIDLGRILINRDR
;
A
#
# COMPACT_ATOMS: atom_id res chain seq x y z
N MET A 1 -15.74 2.95 0.33
CA MET A 1 -15.23 4.14 -0.39
C MET A 1 -13.73 4.04 -0.54
N LEU A 2 -13.24 4.43 -1.70
CA LEU A 2 -11.82 4.31 -2.05
C LEU A 2 -11.34 5.67 -2.55
N SER A 3 -10.36 6.26 -1.86
CA SER A 3 -9.78 7.53 -2.28
C SER A 3 -8.32 7.33 -2.70
N TYR A 4 -7.83 8.21 -3.56
CA TYR A 4 -6.55 8.04 -4.23
C TYR A 4 -5.89 9.40 -4.42
N LYS A 5 -4.62 9.50 -4.08
CA LYS A 5 -3.86 10.75 -4.22
C LYS A 5 -2.44 10.44 -4.70
N GLU A 6 -1.97 11.24 -5.67
CA GLU A 6 -0.63 11.09 -6.25
C GLU A 6 0.32 12.15 -5.71
N TYR A 7 1.57 11.74 -5.50
CA TYR A 7 2.69 12.62 -5.15
C TYR A 7 3.79 12.40 -6.17
N ASP A 8 3.76 13.15 -7.26
CA ASP A 8 4.70 12.96 -8.37
C ASP A 8 6.16 13.10 -7.96
N ASN A 9 6.48 14.09 -7.13
CA ASN A 9 7.86 14.33 -6.71
C ASN A 9 8.45 13.19 -5.88
N ALA A 10 7.61 12.44 -5.20
CA ALA A 10 8.05 11.33 -4.37
C ALA A 10 7.85 9.97 -5.04
N GLN A 11 7.28 9.94 -6.24
CA GLN A 11 6.89 8.71 -6.93
C GLN A 11 6.04 7.82 -6.03
N ALA A 12 5.08 8.42 -5.33
CA ALA A 12 4.27 7.75 -4.33
C ALA A 12 2.79 8.05 -4.50
N VAL A 13 1.95 7.13 -4.06
CA VAL A 13 0.50 7.29 -4.01
C VAL A 13 -0.01 6.96 -2.62
N GLU A 14 -1.09 7.61 -2.22
CA GLU A 14 -1.85 7.25 -1.02
C GLU A 14 -3.21 6.73 -1.44
N ILE A 15 -3.57 5.57 -0.92
CA ILE A 15 -4.86 4.93 -1.17
C ILE A 15 -5.54 4.71 0.17
N VAL A 16 -6.75 5.22 0.33
CA VAL A 16 -7.53 5.04 1.56
C VAL A 16 -8.78 4.22 1.26
N LEU A 17 -8.88 3.08 1.93
CA LEU A 17 -10.05 2.21 1.86
C LEU A 17 -10.88 2.44 3.12
N SER A 18 -12.17 2.74 2.94
CA SER A 18 -13.09 2.89 4.06
C SER A 18 -14.48 2.38 3.66
N GLY A 19 -15.22 1.88 4.64
CA GLY A 19 -16.54 1.28 4.38
C GLY A 19 -16.43 0.12 3.41
N ARG A 20 -17.37 0.04 2.48
CA ARG A 20 -17.38 -1.03 1.47
C ARG A 20 -16.80 -0.52 0.14
N VAL A 21 -15.95 -1.33 -0.47
CA VAL A 21 -15.32 -1.00 -1.75
C VAL A 21 -15.97 -1.81 -2.86
N SER A 22 -16.49 -1.12 -3.87
CA SER A 22 -17.11 -1.75 -5.03
C SER A 22 -16.09 -2.08 -6.11
N THR A 23 -16.46 -2.99 -7.02
CA THR A 23 -15.64 -3.32 -8.19
C THR A 23 -15.38 -2.09 -9.06
N GLU A 24 -16.39 -1.25 -9.25
CA GLU A 24 -16.24 -0.04 -10.07
C GLU A 24 -15.25 0.96 -9.46
N GLU A 25 -15.33 1.17 -8.14
CA GLU A 25 -14.38 2.03 -7.44
C GLU A 25 -12.96 1.51 -7.57
N PHE A 26 -12.78 0.22 -7.36
CA PHE A 26 -11.46 -0.40 -7.47
C PHE A 26 -10.90 -0.24 -8.88
N ASP A 27 -11.68 -0.57 -9.90
CA ASP A 27 -11.21 -0.51 -11.29
C ASP A 27 -10.82 0.92 -11.69
N LYS A 28 -11.55 1.91 -11.20
CA LYS A 28 -11.25 3.31 -11.47
C LYS A 28 -9.89 3.72 -10.88
N VAL A 29 -9.63 3.34 -9.64
CA VAL A 29 -8.36 3.63 -8.98
C VAL A 29 -7.22 2.83 -9.62
N ALA A 30 -7.46 1.57 -9.96
CA ALA A 30 -6.47 0.73 -10.61
C ALA A 30 -5.99 1.33 -11.94
N ARG A 31 -6.89 1.89 -12.72
CA ARG A 31 -6.51 2.55 -13.99
C ARG A 31 -5.61 3.77 -13.75
N LYS A 32 -5.92 4.56 -12.73
CA LYS A 32 -5.10 5.72 -12.37
C LYS A 32 -3.72 5.28 -11.89
N LEU A 33 -3.69 4.23 -11.10
CA LEU A 33 -2.45 3.67 -10.56
C LEU A 33 -1.57 3.10 -11.68
N GLU A 34 -2.15 2.41 -12.65
CA GLU A 34 -1.41 1.91 -13.82
C GLU A 34 -0.79 3.06 -14.61
N THR A 35 -1.51 4.15 -14.83
CA THR A 35 -0.98 5.32 -15.52
C THR A 35 0.19 5.93 -14.74
N PHE A 36 0.07 5.99 -13.43
CA PHE A 36 1.14 6.50 -12.57
C PHE A 36 2.39 5.61 -12.63
N ILE A 37 2.20 4.29 -12.61
CA ILE A 37 3.29 3.32 -12.75
C ILE A 37 3.98 3.48 -14.10
N GLU A 38 3.22 3.62 -15.18
CA GLU A 38 3.79 3.82 -16.52
C GLU A 38 4.66 5.08 -16.59
N ARG A 39 4.24 6.13 -15.88
CA ARG A 39 4.98 7.41 -15.88
C ARG A 39 6.27 7.34 -15.08
N HIS A 40 6.27 6.62 -13.96
CA HIS A 40 7.37 6.63 -13.00
C HIS A 40 8.21 5.35 -12.97
N GLY A 41 7.70 4.25 -13.49
CA GLY A 41 8.34 2.93 -13.36
C GLY A 41 8.01 2.32 -12.00
N GLU A 42 8.93 2.38 -11.04
CA GLU A 42 8.67 1.91 -9.70
C GLU A 42 8.02 3.00 -8.85
N ILE A 43 7.07 2.61 -8.01
CA ILE A 43 6.35 3.53 -7.14
C ILE A 43 6.30 3.04 -5.70
N ARG A 44 6.02 3.96 -4.80
CA ARG A 44 5.78 3.71 -3.38
C ARG A 44 4.30 3.86 -3.09
N VAL A 45 3.76 3.01 -2.24
CA VAL A 45 2.33 3.02 -1.93
C VAL A 45 2.11 3.11 -0.43
N LEU A 46 1.29 4.07 -0.01
CA LEU A 46 0.74 4.13 1.34
C LEU A 46 -0.71 3.70 1.25
N GLU A 47 -1.03 2.58 1.85
CA GLU A 47 -2.38 2.03 1.89
C GLU A 47 -2.95 2.16 3.30
N VAL A 48 -4.03 2.92 3.42
CA VAL A 48 -4.71 3.16 4.70
C VAL A 48 -6.04 2.47 4.68
N ILE A 49 -6.27 1.58 5.62
CA ILE A 49 -7.52 0.82 5.73
C ILE A 49 -8.17 1.17 7.06
N LYS A 50 -9.27 1.92 7.02
CA LYS A 50 -9.96 2.32 8.25
C LYS A 50 -11.47 2.15 8.08
N ASP A 51 -12.12 1.67 9.14
CA ASP A 51 -13.57 1.42 9.13
C ASP A 51 -13.99 0.58 7.92
N PHE A 52 -13.15 -0.41 7.59
CA PHE A 52 -13.34 -1.24 6.42
C PHE A 52 -14.45 -2.25 6.66
N GLU A 53 -15.45 -2.26 5.78
CA GLU A 53 -16.62 -3.16 5.86
C GLU A 53 -16.57 -4.29 4.83
N GLY A 54 -15.54 -4.30 4.00
CA GLY A 54 -15.36 -5.35 3.01
C GLY A 54 -15.33 -4.80 1.59
N MET A 55 -15.14 -5.71 0.63
CA MET A 55 -15.16 -5.38 -0.79
C MET A 55 -16.01 -6.41 -1.54
N ASP A 56 -16.53 -5.97 -2.68
CA ASP A 56 -17.23 -6.89 -3.57
C ASP A 56 -16.27 -7.98 -4.06
N ALA A 57 -16.81 -9.18 -4.32
CA ALA A 57 -16.00 -10.29 -4.80
C ALA A 57 -15.21 -9.94 -6.05
N GLY A 58 -15.83 -9.17 -6.96
CA GLY A 58 -15.14 -8.69 -8.17
C GLY A 58 -13.96 -7.79 -7.83
N ALA A 59 -14.16 -6.84 -6.90
CA ALA A 59 -13.09 -5.95 -6.46
C ALA A 59 -11.94 -6.73 -5.85
N PHE A 60 -12.24 -7.72 -5.01
CA PHE A 60 -11.23 -8.58 -4.39
C PHE A 60 -10.38 -9.30 -5.45
N TRP A 61 -11.02 -9.93 -6.41
CA TRP A 61 -10.30 -10.65 -7.46
C TRP A 61 -9.51 -9.72 -8.37
N HIS A 62 -10.04 -8.53 -8.69
CA HIS A 62 -9.32 -7.53 -9.47
C HIS A 62 -8.09 -7.03 -8.72
N ASP A 63 -8.20 -6.85 -7.40
CA ASP A 63 -7.08 -6.45 -6.55
C ASP A 63 -5.97 -7.51 -6.56
N VAL A 64 -6.32 -8.77 -6.39
CA VAL A 64 -5.34 -9.87 -6.42
C VAL A 64 -4.63 -9.92 -7.77
N LYS A 65 -5.37 -9.87 -8.86
CA LYS A 65 -4.80 -9.89 -10.22
C LYS A 65 -3.90 -8.68 -10.45
N PHE A 66 -4.34 -7.50 -10.02
CA PHE A 66 -3.57 -6.27 -10.15
C PHE A 66 -2.25 -6.38 -9.38
N SER A 67 -2.30 -6.83 -8.14
CA SER A 67 -1.12 -6.96 -7.30
C SER A 67 -0.11 -7.95 -7.88
N LEU A 68 -0.58 -9.07 -8.40
CA LEU A 68 0.30 -10.07 -9.03
C LEU A 68 0.93 -9.55 -10.32
N ARG A 69 0.17 -8.80 -11.12
CA ARG A 69 0.67 -8.24 -12.38
C ARG A 69 1.74 -7.16 -12.16
N HIS A 70 1.60 -6.38 -11.08
CA HIS A 70 2.46 -5.25 -10.79
C HIS A 70 3.44 -5.48 -9.64
N VAL A 71 3.67 -6.73 -9.26
CA VAL A 71 4.51 -7.07 -8.09
C VAL A 71 5.92 -6.48 -8.16
N GLN A 72 6.46 -6.26 -9.36
CA GLN A 72 7.79 -5.70 -9.54
C GLN A 72 7.78 -4.17 -9.65
N ASP A 73 6.61 -3.57 -9.73
CA ASP A 73 6.47 -2.12 -9.92
C ASP A 73 6.38 -1.36 -8.60
N PHE A 74 6.31 -2.07 -7.48
CA PHE A 74 6.26 -1.45 -6.16
C PHE A 74 7.63 -1.54 -5.50
N SER A 75 8.17 -0.39 -5.08
CA SER A 75 9.45 -0.35 -4.36
C SER A 75 9.26 -0.45 -2.85
N ARG A 76 8.19 0.12 -2.32
CA ARG A 76 7.81 0.03 -0.90
C ARG A 76 6.31 0.13 -0.75
N ILE A 77 5.79 -0.57 0.23
CA ILE A 77 4.38 -0.48 0.60
C ILE A 77 4.28 -0.30 2.10
N ALA A 78 3.69 0.81 2.54
CA ALA A 78 3.34 1.03 3.93
C ALA A 78 1.85 0.79 4.10
N ILE A 79 1.46 -0.03 5.07
CA ILE A 79 0.07 -0.36 5.32
C ILE A 79 -0.30 0.13 6.71
N VAL A 80 -1.27 1.04 6.78
CA VAL A 80 -1.79 1.57 8.03
C VAL A 80 -3.17 0.97 8.27
N THR A 81 -3.26 0.05 9.21
CA THR A 81 -4.51 -0.64 9.52
C THR A 81 -4.44 -1.32 10.88
N ASN A 82 -5.57 -1.81 11.38
CA ASN A 82 -5.58 -2.61 12.58
C ASN A 82 -5.00 -4.02 12.29
N PRO A 83 -4.52 -4.74 13.34
CA PRO A 83 -3.84 -6.03 13.15
C PRO A 83 -4.70 -7.10 12.47
N ASP A 84 -6.01 -7.11 12.70
CA ASP A 84 -6.88 -8.15 12.15
C ASP A 84 -6.94 -8.09 10.63
N VAL A 85 -7.09 -6.87 10.08
CA VAL A 85 -7.11 -6.66 8.64
C VAL A 85 -5.73 -6.95 8.05
N HIS A 86 -4.67 -6.54 8.75
CA HIS A 86 -3.30 -6.80 8.29
C HIS A 86 -3.02 -8.31 8.17
N HIS A 87 -3.50 -9.11 9.12
CA HIS A 87 -3.32 -10.56 9.05
C HIS A 87 -3.91 -11.16 7.79
N LEU A 88 -5.10 -10.72 7.40
CA LEU A 88 -5.73 -11.20 6.17
C LEU A 88 -4.90 -10.84 4.94
N TRP A 89 -4.46 -9.60 4.84
CA TRP A 89 -3.63 -9.14 3.73
C TRP A 89 -2.31 -9.90 3.68
N SER A 90 -1.65 -10.08 4.82
CA SER A 90 -0.37 -10.79 4.92
C SER A 90 -0.49 -12.24 4.45
N SER A 91 -1.60 -12.89 4.76
CA SER A 91 -1.82 -14.28 4.37
C SER A 91 -2.05 -14.44 2.86
N LEU A 92 -2.74 -13.48 2.24
CA LEU A 92 -3.19 -13.60 0.85
C LEU A 92 -2.24 -12.95 -0.15
N VAL A 93 -1.63 -11.83 0.19
CA VAL A 93 -0.90 -10.99 -0.76
C VAL A 93 0.59 -10.93 -0.47
N ALA A 94 0.97 -10.76 0.79
CA ALA A 94 2.36 -10.53 1.16
C ALA A 94 3.35 -11.58 0.63
N PRO A 95 3.01 -12.89 0.59
CA PRO A 95 3.95 -13.89 0.08
C PRO A 95 4.38 -13.68 -1.36
N PHE A 96 3.60 -12.93 -2.15
CA PHE A 96 3.88 -12.66 -3.55
C PHE A 96 4.62 -11.35 -3.77
N MET A 97 4.69 -10.49 -2.75
CA MET A 97 5.36 -9.19 -2.87
C MET A 97 6.88 -9.35 -2.79
N ARG A 98 7.58 -8.58 -3.60
CA ARG A 98 9.05 -8.62 -3.67
C ARG A 98 9.70 -7.33 -3.17
N CYS A 99 8.91 -6.42 -2.65
CA CYS A 99 9.38 -5.16 -2.09
C CYS A 99 9.30 -5.16 -0.57
N ASP A 100 9.84 -4.12 0.04
CA ASP A 100 9.67 -3.91 1.47
C ASP A 100 8.24 -3.52 1.78
N VAL A 101 7.63 -4.24 2.71
CA VAL A 101 6.27 -3.97 3.19
C VAL A 101 6.35 -3.80 4.70
N GLU A 102 5.81 -2.70 5.21
CA GLU A 102 5.80 -2.41 6.63
C GLU A 102 4.39 -2.11 7.11
N HIS A 103 4.02 -2.68 8.23
CA HIS A 103 2.72 -2.45 8.86
C HIS A 103 2.82 -1.40 9.94
N PHE A 104 1.86 -0.48 9.98
CA PHE A 104 1.74 0.56 11.00
C PHE A 104 0.33 0.55 11.58
N SER A 105 0.22 0.85 12.87
CA SER A 105 -1.08 0.99 13.53
C SER A 105 -1.75 2.30 13.13
N PRO A 106 -3.08 2.44 13.30
CA PRO A 106 -3.80 3.65 12.87
C PRO A 106 -3.25 4.95 13.45
N GLY A 107 -2.64 4.92 14.63
CA GLY A 107 -2.04 6.11 15.24
C GLY A 107 -0.65 6.46 14.74
N GLU A 108 -0.10 5.69 13.81
CA GLU A 108 1.28 5.82 13.34
C GLU A 108 1.37 6.33 11.90
N MET A 109 0.40 7.13 11.47
CA MET A 109 0.34 7.62 10.09
C MET A 109 1.59 8.39 9.67
N GLU A 110 2.11 9.27 10.54
CA GLU A 110 3.32 10.04 10.22
C GLU A 110 4.54 9.15 10.12
N ALA A 111 4.66 8.17 11.02
CA ALA A 111 5.75 7.20 10.95
C ALA A 111 5.69 6.40 9.63
N ALA A 112 4.51 6.05 9.19
CA ALA A 112 4.32 5.35 7.92
C ALA A 112 4.78 6.20 6.74
N ARG A 113 4.40 7.48 6.71
CA ARG A 113 4.80 8.40 5.66
C ARG A 113 6.31 8.62 5.67
N ASP A 114 6.91 8.80 6.83
CA ASP A 114 8.35 9.00 6.96
C ASP A 114 9.11 7.77 6.46
N TRP A 115 8.70 6.59 6.86
CA TRP A 115 9.32 5.35 6.40
C TRP A 115 9.20 5.19 4.88
N LEU A 116 8.03 5.50 4.33
CA LEU A 116 7.78 5.36 2.89
C LEU A 116 8.70 6.28 2.08
N MET A 117 9.01 7.46 2.61
CA MET A 117 9.77 8.49 1.90
C MET A 117 11.28 8.43 2.16
N TRP A 118 11.78 7.47 2.96
CA TRP A 118 13.21 7.36 3.19
C TRP A 118 13.95 7.13 1.86
N PRO A 119 15.15 7.73 1.69
CA PRO A 119 15.96 7.50 0.49
C PRO A 119 16.29 6.03 0.30
N GLU A 120 16.45 5.61 -0.95
CA GLU A 120 16.92 4.27 -1.25
C GLU A 120 18.30 4.05 -0.63
N GLY A 121 18.50 2.89 -0.05
CA GLY A 121 19.73 2.55 0.65
C GLY A 121 19.78 2.96 2.10
N ALA A 122 18.91 3.85 2.56
CA ALA A 122 18.81 4.26 3.97
C ALA A 122 17.80 3.43 4.76
N ILE A 123 16.94 2.68 4.08
CA ILE A 123 15.84 1.98 4.70
C ILE A 123 16.28 0.89 5.67
N ASP A 124 17.33 0.14 5.32
CA ASP A 124 17.83 -0.94 6.18
C ASP A 124 18.44 -0.38 7.46
N LEU A 125 19.18 0.72 7.35
CA LEU A 125 19.75 1.39 8.51
C LEU A 125 18.64 1.92 9.42
N GLY A 126 17.60 2.50 8.85
CA GLY A 126 16.45 2.97 9.59
C GLY A 126 15.77 1.86 10.37
N ARG A 127 15.59 0.70 9.77
CA ARG A 127 15.04 -0.48 10.43
C ARG A 127 15.88 -0.92 11.62
N ILE A 128 17.19 -0.96 11.44
CA ILE A 128 18.12 -1.34 12.53
C ILE A 128 17.98 -0.37 13.68
N LEU A 129 17.92 0.94 13.41
CA LEU A 129 17.80 1.94 14.47
C LEU A 129 16.45 1.85 15.18
N ILE A 130 15.36 1.66 14.46
CA ILE A 130 14.03 1.50 15.02
C ILE A 130 13.96 0.25 15.91
N ASN A 131 14.54 -0.85 15.45
CA ASN A 131 14.54 -2.10 16.22
C ASN A 131 15.38 -2.01 17.49
N ARG A 132 16.41 -1.17 17.52
CA ARG A 132 17.22 -0.96 18.72
C ARG A 132 16.47 -0.23 19.83
N ASP A 133 15.54 0.65 19.44
CA ASP A 133 14.79 1.46 20.40
C ASP A 133 13.57 0.72 20.95
N ARG A 134 13.33 -0.47 20.50
CA ARG A 134 12.27 -1.35 21.00
C ARG A 134 12.88 -2.39 21.93
#